data_fc8a8a28d142ca473b0028bb9e319584
#
_entry.id   fc8a8a28d142ca473b0028bb9e319584
#
_cell.length_a   1.000
_cell.length_b   1.000
_cell.length_c   1.000
_cell.angle_alpha   90.00
_cell.angle_beta   90.00
_cell.angle_gamma   90.00
#
_symmetry.space_group_name_H-M   'P 1'
#
loop_
_entity.id
_entity.type
_entity.pdbx_description
1 polymer ?
#
loop_
_entity_poly.entity_id
_entity_poly.type
_entity_poly.pdbx_seq_one_letter_code
_entity_poly.pdbx_strand_id
1 'polypeptide(L)'
;MTDAYSYHQRILDELARHGLKPRPSSSPQQLRDAVRDLYKYEIKRLRDAYLAGAFPKRDFAGQVIELRKRYPLLSIPTELWTR
;
A
#
# COMPACT_ATOMS: atom_id res chain seq x y z
N MET A 1 -14.66 21.25 -16.26
CA MET A 1 -13.30 20.75 -16.44
C MET A 1 -13.12 19.45 -15.69
N THR A 2 -12.65 18.47 -16.37
CA THR A 2 -12.45 17.16 -15.75
C THR A 2 -11.06 17.11 -15.13
N ASP A 3 -11.01 16.84 -13.83
CA ASP A 3 -9.77 16.60 -13.13
C ASP A 3 -9.34 15.14 -13.36
N ALA A 4 -8.96 14.86 -14.62
CA ALA A 4 -8.53 13.52 -14.98
C ALA A 4 -7.05 13.35 -14.67
N TYR A 5 -6.71 12.29 -13.93
CA TYR A 5 -5.33 11.95 -13.62
C TYR A 5 -4.84 10.88 -14.59
N SER A 6 -3.61 11.04 -15.04
CA SER A 6 -2.97 10.06 -15.90
C SER A 6 -1.82 9.41 -15.12
N TYR A 7 -2.04 8.17 -14.67
CA TYR A 7 -1.07 7.46 -13.85
C TYR A 7 -0.03 6.75 -14.69
N HIS A 8 1.20 6.69 -14.20
CA HIS A 8 2.22 5.86 -14.80
C HIS A 8 1.81 4.39 -14.73
N GLN A 9 2.15 3.61 -15.75
CA GLN A 9 1.77 2.19 -15.78
C GLN A 9 2.31 1.43 -14.58
N ARG A 10 3.52 1.75 -14.13
CA ARG A 10 4.10 1.14 -12.94
C ARG A 10 3.20 1.33 -11.70
N ILE A 11 2.63 2.52 -11.56
CA ILE A 11 1.75 2.82 -10.44
C ILE A 11 0.44 2.04 -10.57
N LEU A 12 -0.11 1.98 -11.78
CA LEU A 12 -1.33 1.21 -12.03
C LEU A 12 -1.12 -0.27 -11.71
N ASP A 13 0.04 -0.82 -12.08
CA ASP A 13 0.37 -2.22 -11.80
C ASP A 13 0.43 -2.48 -10.30
N GLU A 14 1.05 -1.57 -9.55
CA GLU A 14 1.14 -1.72 -8.09
C GLU A 14 -0.23 -1.58 -7.43
N LEU A 15 -1.06 -0.64 -7.90
CA LEU A 15 -2.41 -0.50 -7.38
C LEU A 15 -3.24 -1.75 -7.64
N ALA A 16 -3.08 -2.35 -8.82
CA ALA A 16 -3.79 -3.57 -9.16
C ALA A 16 -3.44 -4.74 -8.24
N ARG A 17 -2.19 -4.80 -7.78
CA ARG A 17 -1.76 -5.82 -6.82
C ARG A 17 -2.53 -5.74 -5.52
N HIS A 18 -2.98 -4.55 -5.15
CA HIS A 18 -3.78 -4.32 -3.96
C HIS A 18 -5.28 -4.32 -4.24
N GLY A 19 -5.68 -4.72 -5.45
CA GLY A 19 -7.09 -4.77 -5.83
C GLY A 19 -7.71 -3.41 -6.10
N LEU A 20 -6.89 -2.38 -6.34
CA LEU A 20 -7.37 -1.04 -6.57
C LEU A 20 -7.35 -0.70 -8.05
N LYS A 21 -8.47 -0.17 -8.54
CA LYS A 21 -8.60 0.30 -9.92
C LYS A 21 -8.95 1.78 -9.89
N PRO A 22 -7.98 2.65 -10.19
CA PRO A 22 -8.24 4.09 -10.15
C PRO A 22 -9.18 4.50 -11.28
N ARG A 23 -10.08 5.42 -10.96
CA ARG A 23 -10.91 6.10 -11.95
C ARG A 23 -10.19 7.38 -12.37
N PRO A 24 -10.55 7.96 -13.53
CA PRO A 24 -9.95 9.24 -13.92
C PRO A 24 -10.08 10.34 -12.86
N SER A 25 -11.13 10.27 -12.03
CA SER A 25 -11.36 11.22 -10.96
C SER A 25 -10.68 10.86 -9.64
N SER A 26 -10.07 9.68 -9.55
CA SER A 26 -9.39 9.24 -8.31
C SER A 26 -8.06 9.98 -8.17
N SER A 27 -7.93 10.77 -7.10
CA SER A 27 -6.68 11.50 -6.87
C SER A 27 -5.60 10.57 -6.32
N PRO A 28 -4.32 10.89 -6.54
CA PRO A 28 -3.22 10.12 -5.96
C PRO A 28 -3.31 10.04 -4.44
N GLN A 29 -3.74 11.12 -3.78
CA GLN A 29 -3.86 11.13 -2.34
C GLN A 29 -4.92 10.15 -1.85
N GLN A 30 -6.07 10.10 -2.52
CA GLN A 30 -7.12 9.15 -2.18
C GLN A 30 -6.66 7.71 -2.31
N LEU A 31 -5.95 7.42 -3.39
CA LEU A 31 -5.43 6.08 -3.63
C LEU A 31 -4.34 5.72 -2.63
N ARG A 32 -3.47 6.67 -2.30
CA ARG A 32 -2.44 6.46 -1.30
C ARG A 32 -3.06 6.17 0.06
N ASP A 33 -4.10 6.90 0.43
CA ASP A 33 -4.80 6.66 1.69
C ASP A 33 -5.40 5.26 1.74
N ALA A 34 -5.97 4.79 0.62
CA ALA A 34 -6.51 3.44 0.54
C ALA A 34 -5.41 2.38 0.72
N VAL A 35 -4.26 2.56 0.06
CA VAL A 35 -3.12 1.67 0.19
C VAL A 35 -2.60 1.67 1.63
N ARG A 36 -2.51 2.86 2.24
CA ARG A 36 -2.05 2.99 3.62
C ARG A 36 -2.99 2.26 4.59
N ASP A 37 -4.29 2.36 4.37
CA ASP A 37 -5.26 1.67 5.22
C ASP A 37 -5.13 0.15 5.12
N LEU A 38 -4.88 -0.37 3.92
CA LEU A 38 -4.59 -1.79 3.72
C LEU A 38 -3.34 -2.21 4.49
N TYR A 39 -2.29 -1.40 4.41
CA TYR A 39 -1.04 -1.67 5.11
C TYR A 39 -1.25 -1.69 6.62
N LYS A 40 -1.96 -0.71 7.16
CA LYS A 40 -2.27 -0.65 8.59
C LYS A 40 -3.05 -1.88 9.05
N TYR A 41 -3.99 -2.33 8.24
CA TYR A 41 -4.77 -3.52 8.55
C TYR A 41 -3.87 -4.75 8.61
N GLU A 42 -2.96 -4.91 7.65
CA GLU A 42 -2.05 -6.05 7.64
C GLU A 42 -1.04 -6.00 8.77
N ILE A 43 -0.55 -4.80 9.14
CA ILE A 43 0.34 -4.63 10.29
C ILE A 43 -0.38 -5.05 11.57
N LYS A 44 -1.64 -4.67 11.70
CA LYS A 44 -2.42 -5.04 12.89
C LYS A 44 -2.60 -6.55 12.96
N ARG A 45 -2.91 -7.20 11.84
CA ARG A 45 -3.05 -8.65 11.80
C ARG A 45 -1.75 -9.34 12.17
N LEU A 46 -0.63 -8.83 11.68
CA LEU A 46 0.69 -9.38 11.98
C LEU A 46 1.00 -9.26 13.47
N ARG A 47 0.70 -8.10 14.05
CA ARG A 47 0.90 -7.86 15.48
C ARG A 47 0.01 -8.79 16.32
N ASP A 48 -1.26 -8.93 15.94
CA ASP A 48 -2.18 -9.79 16.66
C ASP A 48 -1.72 -11.25 16.61
N ALA A 49 -1.20 -11.71 15.47
CA ALA A 49 -0.64 -13.04 15.33
C ALA A 49 0.57 -13.23 16.24
N TYR A 50 1.45 -12.23 16.30
CA TYR A 50 2.61 -12.26 17.18
C TYR A 50 2.17 -12.35 18.64
N LEU A 51 1.21 -11.52 19.05
CA LEU A 51 0.72 -11.53 20.43
C LEU A 51 0.01 -12.83 20.79
N ALA A 52 -0.55 -13.52 19.79
CA ALA A 52 -1.17 -14.83 19.97
C ALA A 52 -0.15 -15.98 19.96
N GLY A 53 1.14 -15.67 19.79
CA GLY A 53 2.19 -16.68 19.85
C GLY A 53 2.45 -17.44 18.56
N ALA A 54 1.99 -16.90 17.41
CA ALA A 54 2.16 -17.56 16.11
C ALA A 54 3.64 -17.67 15.70
N PHE A 55 4.50 -16.76 16.18
CA PHE A 55 5.94 -16.77 15.88
C PHE A 55 6.68 -15.99 16.96
N PRO A 56 8.01 -16.23 17.13
CA PRO A 56 8.79 -15.55 18.16
C PRO A 56 9.03 -14.08 17.82
N LYS A 57 9.33 -13.30 18.87
CA LYS A 57 9.58 -11.85 18.75
C LYS A 57 10.66 -11.54 17.71
N ARG A 58 11.73 -12.34 17.65
CA ARG A 58 12.83 -12.12 16.71
C ARG A 58 12.39 -12.17 15.27
N ASP A 59 11.31 -12.89 14.96
CA ASP A 59 10.81 -13.03 13.58
C ASP A 59 9.86 -11.89 13.22
N PHE A 60 9.34 -11.17 14.23
CA PHE A 60 8.38 -10.08 13.98
C PHE A 60 8.96 -8.99 13.09
N ALA A 61 10.19 -8.54 13.41
CA ALA A 61 10.84 -7.49 12.63
C ALA A 61 11.03 -7.91 11.17
N GLY A 62 11.45 -9.16 10.94
CA GLY A 62 11.62 -9.70 9.60
C GLY A 62 10.31 -9.74 8.83
N GLN A 63 9.22 -10.10 9.49
CA GLN A 63 7.91 -10.15 8.86
C GLN A 63 7.40 -8.76 8.51
N VAL A 64 7.67 -7.75 9.35
CA VAL A 64 7.33 -6.36 9.06
C VAL A 64 8.09 -5.89 7.82
N ILE A 65 9.38 -6.22 7.71
CA ILE A 65 10.19 -5.86 6.55
C ILE A 65 9.62 -6.50 5.28
N GLU A 66 9.25 -7.77 5.33
CA GLU A 66 8.66 -8.45 4.18
C GLU A 66 7.32 -7.85 3.79
N LEU A 67 6.53 -7.44 4.77
CA LEU A 67 5.26 -6.77 4.51
C LEU A 67 5.49 -5.43 3.80
N ARG A 68 6.46 -4.63 4.26
CA ARG A 68 6.80 -3.35 3.63
C ARG A 68 7.17 -3.51 2.16
N LYS A 69 7.86 -4.60 1.81
CA LYS A 69 8.26 -4.84 0.43
C LYS A 69 7.06 -5.03 -0.50
N ARG A 70 5.91 -5.39 0.03
CA ARG A 70 4.69 -5.54 -0.75
C ARG A 70 3.94 -4.21 -0.95
N TYR A 71 4.44 -3.13 -0.33
CA TYR A 71 3.80 -1.81 -0.38
C TYR A 71 4.78 -0.73 -0.86
N PRO A 72 5.41 -0.91 -2.04
CA PRO A 72 6.37 0.09 -2.53
C PRO A 72 5.72 1.45 -2.81
N LEU A 73 4.40 1.50 -3.06
CA LEU A 73 3.72 2.76 -3.31
C LEU A 73 3.82 3.73 -2.15
N LEU A 74 3.90 3.23 -0.91
CA LEU A 74 4.00 4.10 0.26
C LEU A 74 5.35 4.80 0.37
N SER A 75 6.36 4.34 -0.41
CA SER A 75 7.67 4.96 -0.47
C SER A 75 7.82 5.93 -1.64
N ILE A 76 6.82 6.01 -2.51
CA ILE A 76 6.86 6.86 -3.70
C ILE A 76 5.99 8.10 -3.45
N PRO A 77 6.57 9.32 -3.50
CA PRO A 77 5.78 10.54 -3.34
C PRO A 77 4.64 10.60 -4.37
N THR A 78 3.48 11.09 -3.94
CA THR A 78 2.29 11.08 -4.79
C THR A 78 2.45 11.93 -6.05
N GLU A 79 3.29 12.96 -6.02
CA GLU A 79 3.57 13.78 -7.20
C GLU A 79 4.28 12.99 -8.30
N LEU A 80 4.85 11.83 -7.96
CA LEU A 80 5.49 10.95 -8.95
C LEU A 80 4.56 9.85 -9.46
N TRP A 81 3.31 9.82 -8.99
CA TRP A 81 2.35 8.80 -9.41
C TRP A 81 1.71 9.11 -10.77
N THR A 82 1.62 10.38 -11.12
CA THR A 82 0.97 10.83 -12.35
C THR A 82 1.97 11.45 -13.31
N ARG A 83 1.61 11.46 -14.56
CA ARG A 83 2.41 12.08 -15.64
C ARG A 83 2.22 13.59 -15.69
#